data_094f85217cbe1dcc74db31914b8e71d5
#
_entry.id   094f85217cbe1dcc74db31914b8e71d5
#
_cell.length_a   1.000
_cell.length_b   1.000
_cell.length_c   1.000
_cell.angle_alpha   90.00
_cell.angle_beta   90.00
_cell.angle_gamma   90.00
#
_symmetry.space_group_name_H-M   'P 1'
#
loop_
_entity.id
_entity.type
_entity.pdbx_description
1 polymer ?
#
loop_
_entity_poly.entity_id
_entity_poly.type
_entity_poly.pdbx_seq_one_letter_code
_entity_poly.pdbx_strand_id
1 'polypeptide(L)'
;MTPQTSPVFLVPVDGSAYSNRALDYVIRRTLDRGSTAEVHLVNVQMPLVGVNVKLFVSAESLQSLYREEGHKILDPALETLRAAGITGEAHLRVGEASESIIDVSRDIGATEIVMGSHGRGALAGALMGSVAQKVVHQSEVPVVLLK
;
A
#
# COMPACT_ATOMS: atom_id res chain seq x y z
N MET A 1 -2.97 -17.48 28.81
CA MET A 1 -2.69 -16.19 28.14
C MET A 1 -1.86 -16.46 26.91
N THR A 2 -2.48 -16.39 25.75
CA THR A 2 -1.73 -16.34 24.50
C THR A 2 -1.03 -14.99 24.40
N PRO A 3 0.27 -14.89 24.11
CA PRO A 3 0.91 -13.61 23.87
C PRO A 3 0.20 -12.96 22.69
N GLN A 4 -0.37 -11.77 22.89
CA GLN A 4 -0.87 -10.97 21.78
C GLN A 4 0.34 -10.60 20.94
N THR A 5 0.48 -11.27 19.81
CA THR A 5 1.45 -10.86 18.82
C THR A 5 1.12 -9.44 18.36
N SER A 6 2.14 -8.60 18.28
CA SER A 6 1.97 -7.23 17.79
C SER A 6 1.33 -7.27 16.40
N PRO A 7 0.33 -6.42 16.11
CA PRO A 7 -0.25 -6.38 14.79
C PRO A 7 0.78 -5.93 13.75
N VAL A 8 0.66 -6.49 12.56
CA VAL A 8 1.45 -6.12 11.38
C VAL A 8 0.49 -5.56 10.35
N PHE A 9 0.51 -4.27 10.18
CA PHE A 9 -0.36 -3.56 9.22
C PHE A 9 0.33 -3.44 7.87
N LEU A 10 -0.38 -3.78 6.81
CA LEU A 10 -0.02 -3.43 5.44
C LEU A 10 -0.94 -2.33 4.94
N VAL A 11 -0.35 -1.23 4.49
CA VAL A 11 -1.08 -0.06 3.98
C VAL A 11 -0.68 0.18 2.52
N PRO A 12 -1.49 -0.22 1.55
CA PRO A 12 -1.31 0.19 0.17
C PRO A 12 -1.50 1.70 0.03
N VAL A 13 -0.54 2.37 -0.59
CA VAL A 13 -0.55 3.82 -0.80
C VAL A 13 -0.38 4.15 -2.28
N ASP A 14 -1.20 5.05 -2.79
CA ASP A 14 -1.18 5.54 -4.17
C ASP A 14 -1.15 7.07 -4.26
N GLY A 15 -1.05 7.74 -3.13
CA GLY A 15 -1.08 9.20 -3.01
C GLY A 15 -2.47 9.81 -3.06
N SER A 16 -3.52 9.00 -3.13
CA SER A 16 -4.91 9.48 -3.07
C SER A 16 -5.30 9.90 -1.65
N ALA A 17 -6.36 10.71 -1.54
CA ALA A 17 -6.94 11.07 -0.24
C ALA A 17 -7.44 9.84 0.53
N TYR A 18 -7.89 8.80 -0.18
CA TYR A 18 -8.34 7.55 0.42
C TYR A 18 -7.19 6.79 1.07
N SER A 19 -6.05 6.68 0.40
CA SER A 19 -4.87 6.02 0.98
C SER A 19 -4.29 6.83 2.15
N ASN A 20 -4.36 8.15 2.09
CA ASN A 20 -3.94 9.01 3.22
C ASN A 20 -4.83 8.78 4.45
N ARG A 21 -6.14 8.60 4.28
CA ARG A 21 -7.05 8.26 5.39
C ARG A 21 -6.72 6.88 5.98
N ALA A 22 -6.35 5.93 5.14
CA ALA A 22 -5.90 4.61 5.61
C ALA A 22 -4.63 4.74 6.47
N LEU A 23 -3.69 5.55 6.04
CA LEU A 23 -2.47 5.83 6.80
C LEU A 23 -2.78 6.49 8.15
N ASP A 24 -3.63 7.51 8.17
CA ASP A 24 -4.06 8.18 9.41
C ASP A 24 -4.76 7.21 10.38
N TYR A 25 -5.57 6.32 9.85
CA TYR A 25 -6.24 5.28 10.64
C TYR A 25 -5.23 4.34 11.32
N VAL A 26 -4.24 3.87 10.57
CA VAL A 26 -3.20 2.98 11.10
C VAL A 26 -2.33 3.71 12.14
N ILE A 27 -2.01 4.98 11.90
CA ILE A 27 -1.28 5.80 12.88
C ILE A 27 -2.02 5.83 14.22
N ARG A 28 -3.31 6.16 14.20
CA ARG A 28 -4.13 6.18 15.41
C ARG A 28 -4.17 4.82 16.10
N ARG A 29 -4.40 3.74 15.33
CA ARG A 29 -4.42 2.38 15.85
C ARG A 29 -3.11 1.96 16.50
N THR A 30 -1.99 2.38 15.91
CA THR A 30 -0.64 2.10 16.44
C THR A 30 -0.38 2.87 17.72
N LEU A 31 -0.72 4.16 17.77
CA LEU A 31 -0.52 4.99 18.95
C LEU A 31 -1.40 4.53 20.13
N ASP A 32 -2.64 4.15 19.87
CA ASP A 32 -3.55 3.62 20.89
C ASP A 32 -3.03 2.33 21.54
N ARG A 33 -2.18 1.60 20.86
CA ARG A 33 -1.53 0.36 21.34
C ARG A 33 -0.13 0.58 21.91
N GLY A 34 0.26 1.83 22.18
CA GLY A 34 1.59 2.14 22.69
C GLY A 34 2.71 1.92 21.69
N SER A 35 2.44 2.09 20.40
CA SER A 35 3.40 1.97 19.28
C SER A 35 4.04 0.58 19.14
N THR A 36 3.34 -0.48 19.49
CA THR A 36 3.85 -1.86 19.39
C THR A 36 3.56 -2.52 18.03
N ALA A 37 2.78 -1.88 17.16
CA ALA A 37 2.46 -2.41 15.85
C ALA A 37 3.61 -2.20 14.85
N GLU A 38 3.77 -3.14 13.93
CA GLU A 38 4.60 -2.96 12.75
C GLU A 38 3.75 -2.35 11.62
N VAL A 39 4.30 -1.37 10.93
CA VAL A 39 3.60 -0.70 9.82
C VAL A 39 4.42 -0.82 8.55
N HIS A 40 3.83 -1.44 7.55
CA HIS A 40 4.41 -1.59 6.23
C HIS A 40 3.56 -0.84 5.20
N LEU A 41 4.22 -0.11 4.32
CA LEU A 41 3.61 0.58 3.19
C LEU A 41 3.94 -0.18 1.91
N VAL A 42 3.00 -0.25 0.98
CA VAL A 42 3.28 -0.75 -0.36
C VAL A 42 2.73 0.20 -1.42
N ASN A 43 3.57 0.53 -2.38
CA ASN A 43 3.17 1.17 -3.62
C ASN A 43 3.40 0.20 -4.78
N VAL A 44 2.42 0.08 -5.64
CA VAL A 44 2.50 -0.77 -6.82
C VAL A 44 2.45 0.10 -8.06
N GLN A 45 3.50 0.01 -8.86
CA GLN A 45 3.57 0.65 -10.16
C GLN A 45 3.09 -0.32 -11.23
N MET A 46 2.18 0.14 -12.09
CA MET A 46 1.73 -0.68 -13.23
C MET A 46 2.83 -0.74 -14.28
N PRO A 47 3.14 -1.94 -14.82
CA PRO A 47 4.12 -2.04 -15.88
C PRO A 47 3.69 -1.24 -17.10
N LEU A 48 4.61 -0.46 -17.65
CA LEU A 48 4.43 0.16 -18.95
C LEU A 48 4.61 -0.94 -20.00
N VAL A 49 3.51 -1.34 -20.64
CA VAL A 49 3.48 -2.38 -21.65
C VAL A 49 3.21 -1.80 -23.03
N GLY A 50 3.92 -2.30 -24.02
CA GLY A 50 3.72 -1.92 -25.42
C GLY A 50 4.99 -2.10 -26.23
N VAL A 51 4.84 -2.41 -27.52
CA VAL A 51 5.96 -2.60 -28.44
C VAL A 51 6.83 -1.33 -28.50
N ASN A 52 6.20 -0.17 -28.49
CA ASN A 52 6.90 1.11 -28.57
C ASN A 52 7.75 1.41 -27.32
N VAL A 53 7.31 1.01 -26.13
CA VAL A 53 8.07 1.22 -24.89
C VAL A 53 9.36 0.41 -24.91
N LYS A 54 9.30 -0.85 -25.32
CA LYS A 54 10.48 -1.74 -25.40
C LYS A 54 11.50 -1.30 -26.46
N LEU A 55 11.05 -0.62 -27.51
CA LEU A 55 11.92 -0.14 -28.60
C LEU A 55 12.65 1.16 -28.24
N PHE A 56 12.06 2.01 -27.40
CA PHE A 56 12.56 3.36 -27.13
C PHE A 56 13.08 3.57 -25.71
N VAL A 57 12.82 2.66 -24.79
CA VAL A 57 13.21 2.79 -23.38
C VAL A 57 13.94 1.53 -22.93
N SER A 58 15.14 1.70 -22.35
CA SER A 58 15.90 0.60 -21.79
C SER A 58 15.23 0.05 -20.52
N ALA A 59 15.52 -1.22 -20.17
CA ALA A 59 15.07 -1.83 -18.93
C ALA A 59 15.52 -1.06 -17.70
N GLU A 60 16.76 -0.54 -17.71
CA GLU A 60 17.31 0.29 -16.63
C GLU A 60 16.55 1.61 -16.47
N SER A 61 16.21 2.28 -17.59
CA SER A 61 15.42 3.51 -17.56
C SER A 61 14.01 3.28 -17.02
N LEU A 62 13.39 2.18 -17.37
CA LEU A 62 12.08 1.79 -16.82
C LEU A 62 12.16 1.52 -15.32
N GLN A 63 13.17 0.80 -14.85
CA GLN A 63 13.36 0.53 -13.44
C GLN A 63 13.61 1.82 -12.63
N SER A 64 14.38 2.75 -13.20
CA SER A 64 14.59 4.06 -12.59
C SER A 64 13.30 4.87 -12.51
N LEU A 65 12.48 4.83 -13.56
CA LEU A 65 11.18 5.50 -13.58
C LEU A 65 10.24 4.95 -12.51
N TYR A 66 10.13 3.62 -12.41
CA TYR A 66 9.26 3.00 -11.39
C TYR A 66 9.74 3.37 -9.97
N ARG A 67 11.03 3.37 -9.72
CA ARG A 67 11.59 3.79 -8.43
C ARG A 67 11.27 5.25 -8.14
N GLU A 68 11.49 6.14 -9.09
CA GLU A 68 11.22 7.57 -8.93
C GLU A 68 9.74 7.83 -8.63
N GLU A 69 8.84 7.26 -9.44
CA GLU A 69 7.40 7.42 -9.24
C GLU A 69 6.91 6.79 -7.94
N GLY A 70 7.44 5.62 -7.57
CA GLY A 70 7.11 4.97 -6.30
C GLY A 70 7.58 5.77 -5.09
N HIS A 71 8.79 6.31 -5.12
CA HIS A 71 9.31 7.15 -4.03
C HIS A 71 8.57 8.46 -3.86
N LYS A 72 8.06 9.06 -4.93
CA LYS A 72 7.18 10.25 -4.82
C LYS A 72 5.94 10.00 -3.95
N ILE A 73 5.49 8.76 -3.88
CA ILE A 73 4.34 8.33 -3.08
C ILE A 73 4.77 7.79 -1.72
N LEU A 74 5.77 6.93 -1.68
CA LEU A 74 6.21 6.26 -0.45
C LEU A 74 6.93 7.20 0.52
N ASP A 75 7.79 8.09 0.03
CA ASP A 75 8.58 8.95 0.90
C ASP A 75 7.74 9.91 1.75
N PRO A 76 6.71 10.61 1.20
CA PRO A 76 5.83 11.42 2.03
C PRO A 76 5.03 10.59 3.06
N ALA A 77 4.63 9.38 2.70
CA ALA A 77 3.91 8.49 3.61
C ALA A 77 4.80 8.01 4.77
N LEU A 78 6.04 7.64 4.48
CA LEU A 78 7.04 7.30 5.50
C LEU A 78 7.33 8.47 6.42
N GLU A 79 7.43 9.68 5.87
CA GLU A 79 7.63 10.90 6.66
C GLU A 79 6.44 11.17 7.59
N THR A 80 5.21 10.93 7.13
CA THR A 80 4.01 11.04 7.95
C THR A 80 4.05 10.07 9.13
N LEU A 81 4.47 8.83 8.92
CA LEU A 81 4.68 7.85 10.00
C LEU A 81 5.77 8.31 10.96
N ARG A 82 6.90 8.76 10.44
CA ARG A 82 8.03 9.22 11.24
C ARG A 82 7.64 10.41 12.13
N ALA A 83 6.90 11.37 11.60
CA ALA A 83 6.40 12.52 12.36
C ALA A 83 5.47 12.11 13.50
N ALA A 84 4.80 10.98 13.39
CA ALA A 84 3.97 10.39 14.44
C ALA A 84 4.76 9.47 15.41
N GLY A 85 6.07 9.37 15.25
CA GLY A 85 6.93 8.52 16.08
C GLY A 85 6.88 7.04 15.70
N ILE A 86 6.44 6.72 14.49
CA ILE A 86 6.31 5.34 14.00
C ILE A 86 7.36 5.10 12.92
N THR A 87 8.13 4.01 13.08
CA THR A 87 9.05 3.55 12.05
C THR A 87 8.30 2.64 11.08
N GLY A 88 8.14 3.09 9.84
CA GLY A 88 7.52 2.31 8.78
C GLY A 88 8.54 1.66 7.86
N GLU A 89 8.15 0.58 7.21
CA GLU A 89 8.92 -0.06 6.15
C GLU A 89 8.17 0.06 4.83
N ALA A 90 8.87 0.44 3.76
CA ALA A 90 8.27 0.66 2.45
C ALA A 90 8.64 -0.46 1.47
N HIS A 91 7.65 -0.88 0.71
CA HIS A 91 7.77 -1.86 -0.36
C HIS A 91 7.34 -1.23 -1.68
N LEU A 92 8.17 -1.35 -2.69
CA LEU A 92 7.83 -0.98 -4.06
C LEU A 92 7.69 -2.26 -4.89
N ARG A 93 6.60 -2.37 -5.59
CA ARG A 93 6.32 -3.48 -6.51
C ARG A 93 5.97 -2.93 -7.89
N VAL A 94 6.25 -3.71 -8.90
CA VAL A 94 5.83 -3.45 -10.27
C VAL A 94 5.01 -4.64 -10.73
N GLY A 95 3.75 -4.42 -11.08
CA GLY A 95 2.85 -5.52 -11.46
C GLY A 95 1.38 -5.14 -11.34
N GLU A 96 0.53 -6.14 -11.31
CA GLU A 96 -0.89 -5.96 -11.04
C GLU A 96 -1.07 -5.60 -9.55
N ALA A 97 -1.89 -4.59 -9.29
CA ALA A 97 -1.95 -3.99 -7.96
C ALA A 97 -2.44 -4.96 -6.88
N SER A 98 -3.56 -5.63 -7.12
CA SER A 98 -4.14 -6.51 -6.10
C SER A 98 -3.26 -7.73 -5.80
N GLU A 99 -2.70 -8.36 -6.82
CA GLU A 99 -1.78 -9.48 -6.66
C GLU A 99 -0.53 -9.07 -5.88
N SER A 100 0.07 -7.94 -6.24
CA SER A 100 1.25 -7.41 -5.57
C SER A 100 0.99 -7.09 -4.09
N ILE A 101 -0.17 -6.51 -3.78
CA ILE A 101 -0.57 -6.22 -2.39
C ILE A 101 -0.71 -7.53 -1.59
N ILE A 102 -1.37 -8.53 -2.16
CA ILE A 102 -1.56 -9.83 -1.51
C ILE A 102 -0.20 -10.53 -1.29
N ASP A 103 0.69 -10.49 -2.28
CA ASP A 103 2.01 -11.10 -2.16
C ASP A 103 2.83 -10.43 -1.03
N VAL A 104 2.85 -9.11 -0.97
CA VAL A 104 3.53 -8.40 0.13
C VAL A 104 2.89 -8.75 1.47
N SER A 105 1.56 -8.82 1.55
CA SER A 105 0.85 -9.20 2.76
C SER A 105 1.30 -10.56 3.30
N ARG A 106 1.49 -11.53 2.42
CA ARG A 106 2.01 -12.86 2.78
C ARG A 106 3.47 -12.80 3.20
N ASP A 107 4.30 -12.10 2.44
CA ASP A 107 5.74 -12.01 2.67
C ASP A 107 6.08 -11.41 4.04
N ILE A 108 5.33 -10.41 4.48
CA ILE A 108 5.56 -9.75 5.78
C ILE A 108 4.79 -10.40 6.93
N GLY A 109 3.92 -11.35 6.66
CA GLY A 109 3.02 -11.91 7.67
C GLY A 109 2.03 -10.87 8.21
N ALA A 110 1.44 -10.08 7.32
CA ALA A 110 0.46 -9.08 7.70
C ALA A 110 -0.70 -9.70 8.48
N THR A 111 -1.13 -9.05 9.54
CA THR A 111 -2.32 -9.43 10.30
C THR A 111 -3.56 -8.71 9.83
N GLU A 112 -3.39 -7.60 9.11
CA GLU A 112 -4.47 -6.78 8.62
C GLU A 112 -3.98 -5.91 7.44
N ILE A 113 -4.81 -5.78 6.41
CA ILE A 113 -4.60 -4.82 5.32
C ILE A 113 -5.52 -3.63 5.56
N VAL A 114 -4.98 -2.42 5.54
CA VAL A 114 -5.75 -1.18 5.70
C VAL A 114 -5.54 -0.33 4.46
N MET A 115 -6.61 -0.09 3.71
CA MET A 115 -6.50 0.60 2.43
C MET A 115 -7.69 1.53 2.17
N GLY A 116 -7.51 2.44 1.24
CA GLY A 116 -8.62 3.24 0.73
C GLY A 116 -9.62 2.38 -0.03
N SER A 117 -10.90 2.72 0.09
CA SER A 117 -11.96 2.05 -0.66
C SER A 117 -11.89 2.32 -2.17
N HIS A 118 -11.18 3.39 -2.55
CA HIS A 118 -10.93 3.82 -3.92
C HIS A 118 -9.47 4.26 -4.06
N GLY A 119 -8.97 4.25 -5.27
CA GLY A 119 -7.66 4.78 -5.61
C GLY A 119 -7.75 5.98 -6.54
N ARG A 120 -6.63 6.29 -7.19
CA ARG A 120 -6.59 7.26 -8.27
C ARG A 120 -7.44 6.77 -9.44
N GLY A 121 -8.21 7.66 -10.04
CA GLY A 121 -9.08 7.33 -11.17
C GLY A 121 -10.38 6.63 -10.75
N ALA A 122 -10.80 6.75 -9.49
CA ALA A 122 -12.09 6.25 -9.04
C ALA A 122 -13.23 6.87 -9.86
N LEU A 123 -14.11 5.99 -10.37
CA LEU A 123 -15.31 6.43 -11.07
C LEU A 123 -16.30 7.03 -10.06
N ALA A 124 -16.89 8.17 -10.41
CA ALA A 124 -17.91 8.80 -9.58
C ALA A 124 -19.09 7.83 -9.37
N GLY A 125 -19.51 7.65 -8.12
CA GLY A 125 -20.62 6.78 -7.74
C GLY A 125 -20.28 5.31 -7.58
N ALA A 126 -19.03 4.88 -7.79
CA ALA A 126 -18.64 3.51 -7.48
C ALA A 126 -18.60 3.30 -5.96
N LEU A 127 -19.19 2.21 -5.48
CA LEU A 127 -19.20 1.86 -4.05
C LEU A 127 -17.81 1.46 -3.55
N MET A 128 -16.99 0.86 -4.43
CA MET A 128 -15.67 0.35 -4.12
C MET A 128 -14.81 0.35 -5.38
N GLY A 129 -13.53 0.70 -5.26
CA GLY A 129 -12.58 0.64 -6.36
C GLY A 129 -12.23 -0.80 -6.77
N SER A 130 -11.75 -0.96 -8.00
CA SER A 130 -11.43 -2.29 -8.56
C SER A 130 -10.34 -3.01 -7.79
N VAL A 131 -9.30 -2.31 -7.36
CA VAL A 131 -8.21 -2.90 -6.56
C VAL A 131 -8.72 -3.32 -5.19
N ALA A 132 -9.50 -2.47 -4.51
CA ALA A 132 -10.08 -2.78 -3.22
C ALA A 132 -10.99 -4.02 -3.28
N GLN A 133 -11.84 -4.13 -4.30
CA GLN A 133 -12.67 -5.33 -4.52
C GLN A 133 -11.84 -6.61 -4.63
N LYS A 134 -10.79 -6.59 -5.43
CA LYS A 134 -9.95 -7.76 -5.64
C LYS A 134 -9.17 -8.13 -4.37
N VAL A 135 -8.64 -7.12 -3.66
CA VAL A 135 -7.93 -7.36 -2.38
C VAL A 135 -8.86 -7.98 -1.35
N VAL A 136 -10.06 -7.44 -1.17
CA VAL A 136 -11.07 -8.01 -0.25
C VAL A 136 -11.40 -9.45 -0.61
N HIS A 137 -11.53 -9.75 -1.90
CA HIS A 137 -11.85 -11.10 -2.37
C HIS A 137 -10.71 -12.10 -2.16
N GLN A 138 -9.48 -11.66 -2.32
CA GLN A 138 -8.29 -12.54 -2.32
C GLN A 138 -7.56 -12.60 -0.97
N SER A 139 -7.80 -11.64 -0.08
CA SER A 139 -7.07 -11.56 1.17
C SER A 139 -7.39 -12.71 2.12
N GLU A 140 -6.33 -13.25 2.74
CA GLU A 140 -6.42 -14.25 3.80
C GLU A 140 -6.50 -13.60 5.19
N VAL A 141 -6.35 -12.28 5.27
CA VAL A 141 -6.42 -11.50 6.51
C VAL A 141 -7.53 -10.44 6.41
N PRO A 142 -8.01 -9.92 7.55
CA PRO A 142 -8.99 -8.84 7.54
C PRO A 142 -8.53 -7.64 6.72
N VAL A 143 -9.48 -7.02 6.00
CA VAL A 143 -9.24 -5.81 5.21
C VAL A 143 -10.13 -4.70 5.73
N VAL A 144 -9.53 -3.59 6.13
CA VAL A 144 -10.22 -2.37 6.54
C VAL A 144 -10.20 -1.40 5.36
N LEU A 145 -11.37 -0.92 4.99
CA LEU A 145 -11.53 0.04 3.89
C LEU A 145 -11.91 1.41 4.44
N LEU A 146 -11.16 2.43 4.05
CA LEU A 146 -11.41 3.83 4.41
C LEU A 146 -12.01 4.58 3.21
N LYS A 147 -13.11 5.27 3.48
CA LYS A 147 -13.77 6.15 2.50
C LYS A 147 -13.19 7.55 2.54
#